data_cce15487d8555d751486c49dee9841cf
#
_entry.id   cce15487d8555d751486c49dee9841cf
#
_cell.length_a   1.000
_cell.length_b   1.000
_cell.length_c   1.000
_cell.angle_alpha   90.00
_cell.angle_beta   90.00
_cell.angle_gamma   90.00
#
_symmetry.space_group_name_H-M   'P 1'
#
loop_
_entity.id
_entity.type
_entity.pdbx_description
1 polymer ?
#
loop_
_entity_poly.entity_id
_entity_poly.type
_entity_poly.pdbx_seq_one_letter_code
_entity_poly.pdbx_strand_id
1 'polypeptide(L)'
;PGTSAFPLAAAAGVDSKARDTAPAGAANTGRFDPAAWKFGNATASPAGATLWNPAKIKLLAGGKVTGGTLFGATDPSIYCAMANAGYDFIWTEMQHDQRDWQAVARMWRTCPHARAVPGVRVAYTDEREIQHALDAGALVLVVPTVDTVEEAREVVSWTYFPPMGRRSNGGGQAFDAGMYGGVPGGYRNTVNDNLVLILMIETLEGVKNAEAIAKVPGVSAVFAASGDLANF
;
A
#
# COMPACT_ATOMS: atom_id res chain seq x y z
N PRO A 1 52.07 21.07 -10.61
CA PRO A 1 51.82 19.98 -11.48
C PRO A 1 50.35 19.55 -11.38
N GLY A 2 49.63 19.78 -12.38
CA GLY A 2 48.52 19.19 -13.03
C GLY A 2 47.29 18.73 -12.19
N THR A 3 46.35 19.64 -11.92
CA THR A 3 44.97 19.25 -11.55
C THR A 3 44.16 19.14 -12.84
N SER A 4 43.83 17.90 -13.22
CA SER A 4 42.91 17.63 -14.32
C SER A 4 41.49 17.71 -13.78
N ALA A 5 40.75 18.74 -14.17
CA ALA A 5 39.33 18.87 -13.91
C ALA A 5 38.55 18.05 -14.95
N PHE A 6 37.71 17.13 -14.48
CA PHE A 6 36.70 16.46 -15.32
C PHE A 6 35.54 17.41 -15.60
N PRO A 7 35.09 17.57 -16.84
CA PRO A 7 33.91 18.37 -17.11
C PRO A 7 32.64 17.63 -16.64
N LEU A 8 31.84 18.30 -15.81
CA LEU A 8 30.45 17.87 -15.54
C LEU A 8 29.67 17.99 -16.86
N ALA A 9 29.20 16.86 -17.38
CA ALA A 9 28.22 16.85 -18.44
C ALA A 9 26.87 17.34 -17.84
N ALA A 10 26.31 18.41 -18.41
CA ALA A 10 25.00 18.91 -18.08
C ALA A 10 23.97 17.82 -18.40
N ALA A 11 23.21 17.40 -17.39
CA ALA A 11 22.07 16.54 -17.58
C ALA A 11 21.02 17.29 -18.41
N ALA A 12 20.73 16.79 -19.61
CA ALA A 12 19.65 17.28 -20.44
C ALA A 12 18.35 17.06 -19.66
N GLY A 13 17.58 18.14 -19.44
CA GLY A 13 16.31 18.10 -18.77
C GLY A 13 15.36 17.16 -19.49
N VAL A 14 14.86 16.17 -18.78
CA VAL A 14 13.79 15.30 -19.27
C VAL A 14 12.51 16.11 -19.25
N ASP A 15 11.99 16.44 -20.42
CA ASP A 15 10.74 17.19 -20.59
C ASP A 15 9.57 16.36 -20.01
N SER A 16 9.00 16.83 -18.90
CA SER A 16 7.89 16.17 -18.22
C SER A 16 6.57 16.16 -19.03
N LYS A 17 6.52 16.90 -20.13
CA LYS A 17 5.36 16.98 -21.02
C LYS A 17 5.25 15.87 -22.07
N ALA A 18 6.28 15.02 -22.22
CA ALA A 18 6.28 13.96 -23.24
C ALA A 18 5.50 12.69 -22.83
N ARG A 19 4.82 12.66 -21.68
CA ARG A 19 4.08 11.46 -21.22
C ARG A 19 2.59 11.43 -21.59
N ASP A 20 2.03 12.49 -22.13
CA ASP A 20 0.57 12.62 -22.30
C ASP A 20 0.02 12.44 -23.72
N THR A 21 0.79 11.95 -24.67
CA THR A 21 0.31 11.69 -26.00
C THR A 21 0.41 10.22 -26.41
N ALA A 22 -0.29 9.33 -25.67
CA ALA A 22 -0.62 8.04 -26.22
C ALA A 22 -1.94 8.18 -27.01
N PRO A 23 -2.02 7.74 -28.29
CA PRO A 23 -3.26 7.83 -29.04
C PRO A 23 -4.34 6.97 -28.39
N ALA A 24 -5.55 7.50 -28.30
CA ALA A 24 -6.74 6.76 -27.88
C ALA A 24 -6.90 5.53 -28.79
N GLY A 25 -6.69 4.33 -28.24
CA GLY A 25 -6.80 3.08 -28.99
C GLY A 25 -5.56 2.17 -28.96
N ALA A 26 -4.48 2.55 -28.31
CA ALA A 26 -3.36 1.64 -28.09
C ALA A 26 -3.80 0.49 -27.18
N ALA A 27 -3.57 -0.74 -27.63
CA ALA A 27 -3.82 -1.95 -26.82
C ALA A 27 -3.19 -1.78 -25.42
N ASN A 28 -3.97 -2.12 -24.40
CA ASN A 28 -3.60 -2.00 -22.99
C ASN A 28 -2.23 -2.67 -22.74
N THR A 29 -1.18 -1.87 -22.65
CA THR A 29 0.20 -2.30 -22.41
C THR A 29 0.45 -2.63 -20.92
N GLY A 30 -0.50 -3.31 -20.26
CA GLY A 30 -0.41 -3.69 -18.84
C GLY A 30 -0.71 -2.55 -17.86
N ARG A 31 -1.27 -1.44 -18.29
CA ARG A 31 -1.80 -0.39 -17.40
C ARG A 31 -3.08 -0.87 -16.74
N PHE A 32 -3.21 -0.58 -15.46
CA PHE A 32 -4.45 -0.78 -14.72
C PHE A 32 -5.60 -0.04 -15.41
N ASP A 33 -6.67 -0.80 -15.74
CA ASP A 33 -7.91 -0.24 -16.24
C ASP A 33 -8.98 -0.32 -15.13
N PRO A 34 -9.38 0.81 -14.54
CA PRO A 34 -10.41 0.81 -13.51
C PRO A 34 -11.76 0.26 -14.00
N ALA A 35 -12.07 0.36 -15.30
CA ALA A 35 -13.28 -0.18 -15.87
C ALA A 35 -13.26 -1.72 -15.98
N ALA A 36 -12.07 -2.30 -16.07
CA ALA A 36 -11.85 -3.74 -16.06
C ALA A 36 -11.75 -4.34 -14.64
N TRP A 37 -11.86 -3.51 -13.58
CA TRP A 37 -11.81 -3.94 -12.20
C TRP A 37 -12.99 -4.86 -11.87
N LYS A 38 -12.71 -6.12 -11.60
CA LYS A 38 -13.74 -7.15 -11.40
C LYS A 38 -14.10 -7.41 -9.93
N PHE A 39 -13.44 -6.73 -9.01
CA PHE A 39 -13.65 -6.97 -7.57
C PHE A 39 -14.62 -5.97 -6.91
N GLY A 40 -15.05 -4.94 -7.59
CA GLY A 40 -15.98 -3.96 -7.03
C GLY A 40 -15.43 -3.22 -5.81
N ASN A 41 -16.28 -2.90 -4.87
CA ASN A 41 -15.93 -2.30 -3.60
C ASN A 41 -15.58 -3.37 -2.55
N ALA A 42 -14.98 -2.94 -1.43
CA ALA A 42 -14.46 -3.82 -0.37
C ALA A 42 -15.54 -4.60 0.41
N THR A 43 -16.82 -4.35 0.17
CA THR A 43 -17.93 -4.98 0.89
C THR A 43 -18.43 -6.27 0.26
N ALA A 44 -17.90 -6.66 -0.90
CA ALA A 44 -18.27 -7.90 -1.57
C ALA A 44 -17.05 -8.78 -1.77
N SER A 45 -17.15 -10.05 -1.40
CA SER A 45 -16.12 -11.02 -1.73
C SER A 45 -16.10 -11.25 -3.24
N PRO A 46 -14.96 -11.04 -3.94
CA PRO A 46 -14.89 -11.26 -5.37
C PRO A 46 -15.14 -12.73 -5.70
N ALA A 47 -15.93 -12.99 -6.73
CA ALA A 47 -16.13 -14.35 -7.20
C ALA A 47 -14.80 -14.97 -7.64
N GLY A 48 -14.42 -16.09 -7.05
CA GLY A 48 -13.17 -16.78 -7.34
C GLY A 48 -11.93 -16.21 -6.63
N ALA A 49 -12.09 -15.26 -5.70
CA ALA A 49 -11.00 -14.77 -4.85
C ALA A 49 -10.48 -15.87 -3.91
N THR A 50 -9.17 -15.91 -3.76
CA THR A 50 -8.51 -16.80 -2.78
C THR A 50 -8.10 -15.95 -1.56
N LEU A 51 -8.95 -15.96 -0.53
CA LEU A 51 -8.78 -15.13 0.66
C LEU A 51 -8.04 -15.90 1.77
N TRP A 52 -7.01 -15.26 2.34
CA TRP A 52 -6.22 -15.78 3.44
C TRP A 52 -5.80 -14.68 4.45
N ASN A 53 -5.95 -13.39 4.11
CA ASN A 53 -5.74 -12.30 5.06
C ASN A 53 -6.94 -12.21 6.02
N PRO A 54 -6.79 -12.51 7.33
CA PRO A 54 -7.90 -12.52 8.27
C PRO A 54 -8.56 -11.16 8.44
N ALA A 55 -7.80 -10.06 8.34
CA ALA A 55 -8.37 -8.71 8.41
C ALA A 55 -9.25 -8.42 7.18
N LYS A 56 -8.82 -8.82 5.97
CA LYS A 56 -9.61 -8.68 4.75
C LYS A 56 -10.88 -9.53 4.80
N ILE A 57 -10.76 -10.78 5.22
CA ILE A 57 -11.91 -11.70 5.38
C ILE A 57 -12.94 -11.10 6.34
N LYS A 58 -12.49 -10.59 7.49
CA LYS A 58 -13.37 -9.97 8.49
C LYS A 58 -14.09 -8.73 7.95
N LEU A 59 -13.40 -7.86 7.19
CA LEU A 59 -14.00 -6.70 6.53
C LEU A 59 -15.06 -7.10 5.50
N LEU A 60 -14.74 -8.07 4.64
CA LEU A 60 -15.67 -8.54 3.60
C LEU A 60 -16.92 -9.21 4.19
N ALA A 61 -16.81 -9.78 5.39
CA ALA A 61 -17.95 -10.31 6.16
C ALA A 61 -18.77 -9.22 6.88
N GLY A 62 -18.44 -7.92 6.69
CA GLY A 62 -19.10 -6.81 7.38
C GLY A 62 -18.63 -6.63 8.84
N GLY A 63 -17.56 -7.29 9.24
CA GLY A 63 -17.00 -7.19 10.58
C GLY A 63 -16.16 -5.92 10.78
N LYS A 64 -15.93 -5.57 12.05
CA LYS A 64 -15.07 -4.45 12.45
C LYS A 64 -13.65 -4.96 12.66
N VAL A 65 -12.67 -4.31 12.03
CA VAL A 65 -11.25 -4.57 12.29
C VAL A 65 -10.68 -3.52 13.23
N THR A 66 -9.75 -3.96 14.09
CA THR A 66 -9.08 -3.11 15.08
C THR A 66 -7.59 -3.14 14.82
N GLY A 67 -7.00 -1.96 14.58
CA GLY A 67 -5.56 -1.79 14.43
C GLY A 67 -4.90 -1.27 15.71
N GLY A 68 -3.75 -1.81 16.07
CA GLY A 68 -2.88 -1.22 17.07
C GLY A 68 -1.80 -0.38 16.38
N THR A 69 -1.52 0.85 16.86
CA THR A 69 -0.49 1.71 16.25
C THR A 69 0.84 1.57 16.97
N LEU A 70 1.90 1.40 16.19
CA LEU A 70 3.28 1.28 16.66
C LEU A 70 4.10 2.50 16.23
N PHE A 71 4.42 3.37 17.19
CA PHE A 71 5.29 4.54 17.02
C PHE A 71 6.67 4.28 17.66
N GLY A 72 7.73 4.79 17.04
CA GLY A 72 9.09 4.91 17.61
C GLY A 72 9.80 3.60 17.95
N ALA A 73 9.10 2.50 18.05
CA ALA A 73 9.70 1.23 18.44
C ALA A 73 10.30 0.50 17.24
N THR A 74 11.55 0.10 17.37
CA THR A 74 12.28 -0.72 16.37
C THR A 74 12.59 -2.11 16.88
N ASP A 75 12.29 -2.40 18.16
CA ASP A 75 12.48 -3.70 18.75
C ASP A 75 11.41 -4.69 18.28
N PRO A 76 11.80 -5.79 17.61
CA PRO A 76 10.87 -6.80 17.15
C PRO A 76 10.00 -7.42 18.24
N SER A 77 10.48 -7.46 19.49
CA SER A 77 9.71 -8.04 20.61
C SER A 77 8.46 -7.21 20.93
N ILE A 78 8.55 -5.89 20.80
CA ILE A 78 7.40 -4.99 20.99
C ILE A 78 6.35 -5.22 19.90
N TYR A 79 6.79 -5.30 18.64
CA TYR A 79 5.90 -5.64 17.55
C TYR A 79 5.20 -6.99 17.77
N CYS A 80 5.98 -8.04 18.11
CA CYS A 80 5.43 -9.38 18.36
C CYS A 80 4.42 -9.38 19.51
N ALA A 81 4.70 -8.68 20.60
CA ALA A 81 3.77 -8.57 21.72
C ALA A 81 2.45 -7.93 21.29
N MET A 82 2.52 -6.79 20.59
CA MET A 82 1.32 -6.11 20.08
C MET A 82 0.56 -6.97 19.06
N ALA A 83 1.27 -7.59 18.13
CA ALA A 83 0.66 -8.40 17.08
C ALA A 83 -0.05 -9.67 17.61
N ASN A 84 0.24 -10.08 18.86
CA ASN A 84 -0.44 -11.17 19.54
C ASN A 84 -1.42 -10.71 20.63
N ALA A 85 -1.60 -9.40 20.84
CA ALA A 85 -2.47 -8.84 21.87
C ALA A 85 -3.97 -8.79 21.50
N GLY A 86 -4.34 -9.26 20.31
CA GLY A 86 -5.75 -9.35 19.90
C GLY A 86 -6.19 -8.34 18.84
N TYR A 87 -5.27 -7.56 18.30
CA TYR A 87 -5.53 -6.72 17.14
C TYR A 87 -5.71 -7.56 15.87
N ASP A 88 -6.39 -6.99 14.87
CA ASP A 88 -6.52 -7.59 13.54
C ASP A 88 -5.31 -7.22 12.65
N PHE A 89 -4.73 -6.04 12.87
CA PHE A 89 -3.49 -5.61 12.22
C PHE A 89 -2.68 -4.68 13.13
N ILE A 90 -1.39 -4.55 12.86
CA ILE A 90 -0.55 -3.55 13.51
C ILE A 90 -0.19 -2.48 12.50
N TRP A 91 -0.61 -1.27 12.76
CA TRP A 91 -0.27 -0.08 12.00
C TRP A 91 1.12 0.40 12.40
N THR A 92 2.12 0.04 11.60
CA THR A 92 3.47 0.58 11.76
C THR A 92 3.51 1.97 11.16
N GLU A 93 3.93 2.95 11.95
CA GLU A 93 3.93 4.35 11.57
C GLU A 93 5.23 4.70 10.85
N MET A 94 5.18 5.29 9.65
CA MET A 94 6.35 5.74 8.89
C MET A 94 6.30 7.22 8.52
N GLN A 95 5.15 7.88 8.59
CA GLN A 95 5.02 9.30 8.23
C GLN A 95 5.61 10.21 9.31
N HIS A 96 5.36 9.91 10.58
CA HIS A 96 5.81 10.71 11.73
C HIS A 96 6.83 9.97 12.58
N ASP A 97 7.56 9.03 11.98
CA ASP A 97 8.56 8.21 12.62
C ASP A 97 9.89 8.26 11.85
N GLN A 98 10.99 8.00 12.52
CA GLN A 98 12.34 8.10 11.96
C GLN A 98 12.93 6.74 11.58
N ARG A 99 12.14 5.65 11.63
CA ARG A 99 12.63 4.33 11.26
C ARG A 99 12.72 4.16 9.75
N ASP A 100 13.56 3.25 9.33
CA ASP A 100 13.73 2.87 7.93
C ASP A 100 13.01 1.55 7.59
N TRP A 101 12.91 1.26 6.30
CA TRP A 101 12.28 0.04 5.80
C TRP A 101 13.01 -1.25 6.24
N GLN A 102 14.32 -1.18 6.55
CA GLN A 102 15.05 -2.33 7.07
C GLN A 102 14.58 -2.70 8.49
N ALA A 103 14.35 -1.70 9.33
CA ALA A 103 13.83 -1.92 10.68
C ALA A 103 12.41 -2.49 10.62
N VAL A 104 11.52 -1.95 9.78
CA VAL A 104 10.16 -2.45 9.58
C VAL A 104 10.16 -3.91 9.11
N ALA A 105 10.88 -4.20 8.05
CA ALA A 105 10.97 -5.55 7.51
C ALA A 105 11.56 -6.56 8.51
N ARG A 106 12.51 -6.14 9.33
CA ARG A 106 13.08 -6.97 10.41
C ARG A 106 12.04 -7.29 11.47
N MET A 107 11.30 -6.28 11.94
CA MET A 107 10.24 -6.48 12.93
C MET A 107 9.20 -7.49 12.44
N TRP A 108 8.68 -7.33 11.25
CA TRP A 108 7.64 -8.21 10.72
C TRP A 108 8.14 -9.64 10.51
N ARG A 109 9.35 -9.82 9.97
CA ARG A 109 9.96 -11.15 9.76
C ARG A 109 10.28 -11.89 11.05
N THR A 110 10.48 -11.17 12.14
CA THR A 110 10.75 -11.81 13.45
C THR A 110 9.49 -12.44 14.04
N CYS A 111 8.31 -12.00 13.60
CA CYS A 111 7.03 -12.53 14.08
C CYS A 111 6.08 -12.87 12.90
N PRO A 112 6.47 -13.78 12.00
CA PRO A 112 5.78 -13.98 10.72
C PRO A 112 4.39 -14.61 10.86
N HIS A 113 4.11 -15.29 11.97
CA HIS A 113 2.85 -15.98 12.24
C HIS A 113 2.06 -15.32 13.37
N ALA A 114 2.26 -14.03 13.58
CA ALA A 114 1.47 -13.26 14.53
C ALA A 114 -0.02 -13.27 14.14
N ARG A 115 -0.90 -13.09 15.14
CA ARG A 115 -2.36 -13.06 14.91
C ARG A 115 -2.79 -11.84 14.09
N ALA A 116 -2.20 -10.68 14.39
CA ALA A 116 -2.42 -9.47 13.62
C ALA A 116 -1.55 -9.47 12.37
N VAL A 117 -2.12 -9.03 11.25
CA VAL A 117 -1.35 -8.88 10.02
C VAL A 117 -0.51 -7.61 10.02
N PRO A 118 0.64 -7.58 9.29
CA PRO A 118 1.44 -6.38 9.16
C PRO A 118 0.69 -5.30 8.38
N GLY A 119 0.62 -4.12 8.98
CA GLY A 119 0.11 -2.90 8.37
C GLY A 119 1.09 -1.76 8.51
N VAL A 120 0.98 -0.77 7.64
CA VAL A 120 1.84 0.41 7.66
C VAL A 120 1.12 1.64 7.13
N ARG A 121 1.37 2.79 7.74
CA ARG A 121 1.16 4.07 7.08
C ARG A 121 2.49 4.47 6.44
N VAL A 122 2.49 4.62 5.11
CA VAL A 122 3.67 5.08 4.38
C VAL A 122 3.95 6.56 4.67
N ALA A 123 5.20 6.97 4.46
CA ALA A 123 5.61 8.33 4.75
C ALA A 123 4.98 9.36 3.80
N TYR A 124 4.84 8.99 2.54
CA TYR A 124 4.33 9.85 1.47
C TYR A 124 3.46 9.07 0.50
N THR A 125 2.61 9.80 -0.22
CA THR A 125 1.78 9.27 -1.31
C THR A 125 2.62 9.19 -2.58
N ASP A 126 3.49 8.20 -2.67
CA ASP A 126 4.30 7.95 -3.84
C ASP A 126 4.52 6.45 -4.10
N GLU A 127 4.86 6.14 -5.36
CA GLU A 127 5.04 4.77 -5.83
C GLU A 127 6.15 4.01 -5.09
N ARG A 128 7.25 4.70 -4.75
CA ARG A 128 8.42 4.11 -4.11
C ARG A 128 8.09 3.66 -2.68
N GLU A 129 7.43 4.51 -1.91
CA GLU A 129 7.02 4.20 -0.53
C GLU A 129 6.04 3.01 -0.51
N ILE A 130 5.06 3.03 -1.42
CA ILE A 130 4.09 1.94 -1.57
C ILE A 130 4.79 0.64 -1.97
N GLN A 131 5.72 0.69 -2.93
CA GLN A 131 6.49 -0.49 -3.34
C GLN A 131 7.30 -1.07 -2.18
N HIS A 132 8.02 -0.23 -1.42
CA HIS A 132 8.80 -0.68 -0.26
C HIS A 132 7.91 -1.29 0.83
N ALA A 133 6.77 -0.68 1.14
CA ALA A 133 5.81 -1.21 2.10
C ALA A 133 5.35 -2.63 1.75
N LEU A 134 4.94 -2.80 0.51
CA LEU A 134 4.44 -4.08 0.01
C LEU A 134 5.54 -5.13 -0.11
N ASP A 135 6.76 -4.73 -0.48
CA ASP A 135 7.92 -5.61 -0.57
C ASP A 135 8.51 -5.97 0.81
N ALA A 136 8.23 -5.17 1.83
CA ALA A 136 8.48 -5.55 3.22
C ALA A 136 7.45 -6.55 3.75
N GLY A 137 6.27 -6.67 3.12
CA GLY A 137 5.24 -7.65 3.46
C GLY A 137 3.95 -7.06 4.05
N ALA A 138 3.65 -5.78 3.83
CA ALA A 138 2.39 -5.19 4.28
C ALA A 138 1.17 -5.87 3.65
N LEU A 139 0.15 -6.12 4.47
CA LEU A 139 -1.18 -6.57 4.04
C LEU A 139 -2.26 -5.52 4.29
N VAL A 140 -1.99 -4.55 5.16
CA VAL A 140 -2.79 -3.34 5.33
C VAL A 140 -1.92 -2.15 4.98
N LEU A 141 -2.30 -1.41 3.95
CA LEU A 141 -1.59 -0.23 3.48
C LEU A 141 -2.43 1.01 3.76
N VAL A 142 -1.85 1.96 4.48
CA VAL A 142 -2.47 3.25 4.75
C VAL A 142 -1.66 4.32 4.02
N VAL A 143 -2.32 5.08 3.17
CA VAL A 143 -1.70 6.12 2.35
C VAL A 143 -2.24 7.48 2.80
N PRO A 144 -1.35 8.40 3.25
CA PRO A 144 -1.75 9.71 3.74
C PRO A 144 -2.18 10.63 2.60
N THR A 145 -2.89 11.69 2.91
CA THR A 145 -3.17 12.86 2.06
C THR A 145 -3.59 12.51 0.63
N VAL A 146 -4.73 11.85 0.49
CA VAL A 146 -5.34 11.55 -0.81
C VAL A 146 -6.57 12.43 -0.99
N ASP A 147 -6.48 13.43 -1.86
CA ASP A 147 -7.46 14.50 -2.00
C ASP A 147 -8.36 14.36 -3.22
N THR A 148 -7.90 13.62 -4.24
CA THR A 148 -8.60 13.48 -5.52
C THR A 148 -8.82 12.02 -5.91
N VAL A 149 -9.79 11.82 -6.81
CA VAL A 149 -10.06 10.50 -7.41
C VAL A 149 -8.88 10.03 -8.26
N GLU A 150 -8.21 10.96 -8.91
CA GLU A 150 -7.03 10.72 -9.75
C GLU A 150 -5.88 10.19 -8.91
N GLU A 151 -5.56 10.82 -7.79
CA GLU A 151 -4.55 10.34 -6.82
C GLU A 151 -4.93 8.96 -6.27
N ALA A 152 -6.19 8.76 -5.91
CA ALA A 152 -6.65 7.44 -5.45
C ALA A 152 -6.45 6.35 -6.51
N ARG A 153 -6.68 6.65 -7.81
CA ARG A 153 -6.40 5.72 -8.90
C ARG A 153 -4.91 5.44 -9.09
N GLU A 154 -4.07 6.46 -8.94
CA GLU A 154 -2.62 6.27 -8.99
C GLU A 154 -2.14 5.36 -7.86
N VAL A 155 -2.57 5.62 -6.63
CA VAL A 155 -2.27 4.76 -5.47
C VAL A 155 -2.73 3.32 -5.71
N VAL A 156 -3.93 3.10 -6.23
CA VAL A 156 -4.41 1.76 -6.60
C VAL A 156 -3.49 1.13 -7.65
N SER A 157 -3.09 1.90 -8.66
CA SER A 157 -2.21 1.39 -9.72
C SER A 157 -0.84 0.95 -9.20
N TRP A 158 -0.29 1.61 -8.19
CA TRP A 158 0.99 1.27 -7.55
C TRP A 158 0.88 0.10 -6.56
N THR A 159 -0.30 -0.07 -5.96
CA THR A 159 -0.55 -1.06 -4.91
C THR A 159 -0.71 -2.48 -5.46
N TYR A 160 -1.37 -2.65 -6.58
CA TYR A 160 -1.78 -3.96 -7.09
C TYR A 160 -0.93 -4.44 -8.24
N PHE A 161 -0.72 -5.76 -8.30
CA PHE A 161 -0.11 -6.39 -9.48
C PHE A 161 -1.04 -6.39 -10.69
N PRO A 162 -0.49 -6.44 -11.92
CA PRO A 162 -1.32 -6.65 -13.10
C PRO A 162 -2.27 -7.86 -12.99
N PRO A 163 -3.48 -7.79 -13.54
CA PRO A 163 -4.01 -6.73 -14.40
C PRO A 163 -4.66 -5.56 -13.65
N MET A 164 -4.70 -5.58 -12.32
CA MET A 164 -5.38 -4.59 -11.49
C MET A 164 -4.60 -3.30 -11.34
N GLY A 165 -3.28 -3.38 -11.29
CA GLY A 165 -2.36 -2.27 -11.20
C GLY A 165 -1.09 -2.54 -11.98
N ARG A 166 -0.04 -1.78 -11.65
CA ARG A 166 1.27 -1.87 -12.30
C ARG A 166 2.41 -2.14 -11.33
N ARG A 167 2.12 -2.59 -10.10
CA ARG A 167 3.14 -2.90 -9.10
C ARG A 167 4.23 -3.77 -9.72
N SER A 168 5.49 -3.36 -9.55
CA SER A 168 6.64 -4.11 -10.02
C SER A 168 6.81 -5.42 -9.22
N ASN A 169 7.19 -6.49 -9.91
CA ASN A 169 7.51 -7.77 -9.30
C ASN A 169 9.03 -7.90 -9.13
N GLY A 170 9.53 -7.68 -7.92
CA GLY A 170 10.91 -7.98 -7.56
C GLY A 170 11.07 -9.44 -7.19
N GLY A 171 12.14 -10.08 -7.61
CA GLY A 171 12.48 -11.44 -7.16
C GLY A 171 13.13 -11.42 -5.77
N GLY A 172 12.91 -12.48 -4.97
CA GLY A 172 13.60 -12.68 -3.70
C GLY A 172 13.17 -11.75 -2.56
N GLN A 173 11.97 -11.22 -2.62
CA GLN A 173 11.38 -10.43 -1.55
C GLN A 173 11.17 -11.25 -0.29
N ALA A 174 11.32 -10.59 0.85
CA ALA A 174 11.37 -11.23 2.16
C ALA A 174 10.11 -11.97 2.60
N PHE A 175 8.97 -11.65 2.00
CA PHE A 175 7.71 -12.31 2.31
C PHE A 175 7.56 -13.68 1.65
N ASP A 176 8.39 -13.98 0.65
CA ASP A 176 8.20 -15.13 -0.24
C ASP A 176 8.37 -16.47 0.49
N ALA A 177 9.35 -16.60 1.34
CA ALA A 177 9.64 -17.88 2.01
C ALA A 177 9.24 -17.90 3.49
N GLY A 178 9.37 -16.79 4.20
CA GLY A 178 9.24 -16.75 5.66
C GLY A 178 7.88 -16.30 6.19
N MET A 179 7.19 -15.40 5.47
CA MET A 179 5.93 -14.83 5.94
C MET A 179 4.71 -15.44 5.23
N TYR A 180 4.78 -15.61 3.92
CA TYR A 180 3.62 -15.99 3.10
C TYR A 180 3.87 -17.19 2.18
N GLY A 181 4.97 -17.95 2.40
CA GLY A 181 5.33 -19.09 1.54
C GLY A 181 4.30 -20.22 1.49
N GLY A 182 3.44 -20.31 2.50
CA GLY A 182 2.39 -21.33 2.58
C GLY A 182 0.98 -20.85 2.28
N VAL A 183 0.78 -19.60 1.80
CA VAL A 183 -0.58 -19.09 1.54
C VAL A 183 -1.24 -19.83 0.37
N PRO A 184 -2.56 -20.05 0.45
CA PRO A 184 -3.31 -20.72 -0.60
C PRO A 184 -3.15 -20.03 -1.96
N GLY A 185 -2.84 -20.77 -3.01
CA GLY A 185 -2.67 -20.27 -4.36
C GLY A 185 -1.37 -19.49 -4.61
N GLY A 186 -0.53 -19.35 -3.58
CA GLY A 186 0.73 -18.60 -3.64
C GLY A 186 0.54 -17.08 -3.55
N TYR A 187 1.49 -16.42 -2.88
CA TYR A 187 1.42 -14.96 -2.63
C TYR A 187 1.19 -14.15 -3.91
N ARG A 188 2.06 -14.33 -4.90
CA ARG A 188 2.03 -13.52 -6.14
C ARG A 188 0.69 -13.58 -6.88
N ASN A 189 0.03 -14.72 -6.84
CA ASN A 189 -1.22 -14.93 -7.59
C ASN A 189 -2.46 -14.46 -6.82
N THR A 190 -2.37 -14.33 -5.50
CA THR A 190 -3.55 -14.10 -4.64
C THR A 190 -3.47 -12.87 -3.77
N VAL A 191 -2.31 -12.20 -3.67
CA VAL A 191 -2.16 -11.02 -2.80
C VAL A 191 -3.08 -9.88 -3.17
N ASN A 192 -3.40 -9.68 -4.43
CA ASN A 192 -4.34 -8.65 -4.87
C ASN A 192 -5.72 -8.80 -4.18
N ASP A 193 -6.15 -10.03 -3.94
CA ASP A 193 -7.41 -10.32 -3.26
C ASP A 193 -7.31 -10.04 -1.74
N ASN A 194 -6.09 -10.00 -1.21
CA ASN A 194 -5.82 -9.98 0.22
C ASN A 194 -5.34 -8.63 0.77
N LEU A 195 -5.00 -7.67 -0.09
CA LEU A 195 -4.60 -6.34 0.37
C LEU A 195 -5.80 -5.55 0.89
N VAL A 196 -5.57 -4.83 1.98
CA VAL A 196 -6.48 -3.81 2.52
C VAL A 196 -5.83 -2.46 2.28
N LEU A 197 -6.35 -1.70 1.32
CA LEU A 197 -5.90 -0.35 1.00
C LEU A 197 -6.79 0.66 1.68
N ILE A 198 -6.22 1.50 2.52
CA ILE A 198 -6.88 2.57 3.26
C ILE A 198 -6.30 3.91 2.81
N LEU A 199 -7.16 4.83 2.36
CA LEU A 199 -6.76 6.18 1.97
C LEU A 199 -7.15 7.18 3.06
N MET A 200 -6.22 8.04 3.48
CA MET A 200 -6.50 9.03 4.50
C MET A 200 -7.10 10.29 3.89
N ILE A 201 -8.19 10.73 4.48
CA ILE A 201 -8.89 11.98 4.20
C ILE A 201 -8.56 12.94 5.32
N GLU A 202 -7.72 13.92 5.05
CA GLU A 202 -7.15 14.81 6.07
C GLU A 202 -7.06 16.27 5.63
N THR A 203 -7.68 16.62 4.50
CA THR A 203 -7.82 17.98 4.01
C THR A 203 -9.29 18.30 3.69
N LEU A 204 -9.63 19.60 3.57
CA LEU A 204 -10.97 20.01 3.15
C LEU A 204 -11.31 19.58 1.70
N GLU A 205 -10.30 19.47 0.84
CA GLU A 205 -10.47 18.95 -0.52
C GLU A 205 -10.79 17.45 -0.48
N GLY A 206 -10.02 16.68 0.27
CA GLY A 206 -10.26 15.26 0.47
C GLY A 206 -11.64 14.99 1.06
N VAL A 207 -12.12 15.80 2.00
CA VAL A 207 -13.50 15.67 2.54
C VAL A 207 -14.55 15.85 1.47
N LYS A 208 -14.41 16.84 0.57
CA LYS A 208 -15.35 17.05 -0.55
C LYS A 208 -15.40 15.86 -1.51
N ASN A 209 -14.27 15.19 -1.69
CA ASN A 209 -14.10 14.08 -2.62
C ASN A 209 -14.22 12.70 -1.98
N ALA A 210 -14.36 12.62 -0.65
CA ALA A 210 -14.25 11.37 0.13
C ALA A 210 -15.14 10.24 -0.39
N GLU A 211 -16.39 10.53 -0.75
CA GLU A 211 -17.31 9.54 -1.30
C GLU A 211 -16.84 9.01 -2.67
N ALA A 212 -16.33 9.89 -3.54
CA ALA A 212 -15.83 9.50 -4.84
C ALA A 212 -14.52 8.71 -4.74
N ILE A 213 -13.62 9.12 -3.82
CA ILE A 213 -12.38 8.38 -3.48
C ILE A 213 -12.72 6.99 -2.96
N ALA A 214 -13.66 6.87 -2.02
CA ALA A 214 -14.06 5.59 -1.46
C ALA A 214 -14.66 4.61 -2.49
N LYS A 215 -15.19 5.14 -3.60
CA LYS A 215 -15.75 4.35 -4.71
C LYS A 215 -14.71 3.91 -5.75
N VAL A 216 -13.47 4.37 -5.65
CA VAL A 216 -12.40 3.93 -6.56
C VAL A 216 -12.17 2.43 -6.37
N PRO A 217 -12.30 1.62 -7.44
CA PRO A 217 -12.07 0.19 -7.35
C PRO A 217 -10.66 -0.10 -6.83
N GLY A 218 -10.56 -0.94 -5.80
CA GLY A 218 -9.30 -1.25 -5.11
C GLY A 218 -9.14 -0.57 -3.76
N VAL A 219 -9.82 0.53 -3.51
CA VAL A 219 -9.89 1.15 -2.18
C VAL A 219 -10.73 0.27 -1.26
N SER A 220 -10.19 -0.11 -0.12
CA SER A 220 -10.88 -0.95 0.87
C SER A 220 -11.62 -0.12 1.92
N ALA A 221 -11.07 1.05 2.26
CA ALA A 221 -11.66 1.98 3.20
C ALA A 221 -11.06 3.38 3.03
N VAL A 222 -11.74 4.39 3.55
CA VAL A 222 -11.18 5.71 3.79
C VAL A 222 -11.07 5.93 5.30
N PHE A 223 -10.04 6.67 5.72
CA PHE A 223 -9.78 7.00 7.12
C PHE A 223 -9.82 8.50 7.32
N ALA A 224 -10.75 8.99 8.15
CA ALA A 224 -10.83 10.40 8.50
C ALA A 224 -9.75 10.73 9.54
N ALA A 225 -8.72 11.46 9.14
CA ALA A 225 -7.63 11.87 10.00
C ALA A 225 -7.98 13.17 10.72
N SER A 226 -8.68 13.03 11.84
CA SER A 226 -9.25 14.18 12.58
C SER A 226 -8.21 15.15 13.12
N GLY A 227 -6.96 14.73 13.33
CA GLY A 227 -5.88 15.61 13.80
C GLY A 227 -5.59 16.70 12.79
N ASP A 228 -5.38 16.35 11.54
CA ASP A 228 -5.08 17.32 10.48
C ASP A 228 -6.33 18.09 10.06
N LEU A 229 -7.48 17.42 9.95
CA LEU A 229 -8.75 18.10 9.68
C LEU A 229 -9.13 19.15 10.72
N ALA A 230 -8.67 19.04 11.95
CA ALA A 230 -8.91 20.04 12.99
C ALA A 230 -8.06 21.31 12.83
N ASN A 231 -7.05 21.29 11.94
CA ASN A 231 -6.18 22.44 11.66
C ASN A 231 -6.70 23.31 10.50
N PHE A 232 -7.75 22.90 9.82
CA PHE A 232 -8.42 23.61 8.74
C PHE A 232 -9.77 24.16 9.18
#